data_9ade20999c7d197a7bc1c22e8d613066
#
_entry.id   9ade20999c7d197a7bc1c22e8d613066
#
_cell.length_a   1.000
_cell.length_b   1.000
_cell.length_c   1.000
_cell.angle_alpha   90.00
_cell.angle_beta   90.00
_cell.angle_gamma   90.00
#
_symmetry.space_group_name_H-M   'P 1'
#
loop_
_entity.id
_entity.type
_entity.pdbx_description
1 polymer ?
#
loop_
_entity_poly.entity_id
_entity_poly.type
_entity_poly.pdbx_seq_one_letter_code
_entity_poly.pdbx_strand_id
1 'polypeptide(L)'
;IQGNINGNFIVFNGADNFTINGLNSGGNSLTISNSNAGLLATTLRFFDDASSNTVTNCAIKGSSISNLLGTIQFQRGTTTGNDNNTISTCDIGPEGAALPFCAIYSAGASSTVVNNDNAITGCNIFDYFAAGSISYGIQLTGTGNAAWSMTNNKFYQTGSRTFTSGNIHPTISIGTGTGYVITGNTFGYASNSASGVYTMLGAVASRYTGINGTFSTGGTNRISNNTFRNFNLSTTSGASTTTGIWCAINVTAGVASIDSNNIGDDVSNNSIVTTSTTTSGITVGICSQTTGGNVSIQNNKIGSITTRGTTASVGSGLTGINITTGGTGFNLTLVNNLIGSLTQANS
;
A
#
# COMPACT_ATOMS: atom_id res chain seq x y z
N ILE A 1 10.55 -24.77 1.49
CA ILE A 1 9.61 -25.44 0.56
C ILE A 1 9.53 -24.59 -0.70
N GLN A 2 9.90 -25.14 -1.85
CA GLN A 2 9.93 -24.41 -3.10
C GLN A 2 9.17 -25.14 -4.19
N GLY A 3 8.41 -24.40 -5.02
CA GLY A 3 7.69 -24.89 -6.19
C GLY A 3 7.84 -23.97 -7.39
N ASN A 4 7.45 -24.50 -8.57
CA ASN A 4 7.34 -23.74 -9.81
C ASN A 4 5.99 -24.11 -10.47
N ILE A 5 4.91 -23.57 -9.94
CA ILE A 5 3.54 -23.96 -10.32
C ILE A 5 2.79 -22.71 -10.79
N ASN A 6 2.30 -22.75 -12.04
CA ASN A 6 1.33 -21.75 -12.51
C ASN A 6 -0.06 -22.04 -11.91
N GLY A 7 -0.17 -21.87 -10.62
CA GLY A 7 -1.32 -22.16 -9.78
C GLY A 7 -1.01 -21.89 -8.33
N ASN A 8 -1.83 -22.39 -7.42
CA ASN A 8 -1.66 -22.17 -5.99
C ASN A 8 -0.69 -23.21 -5.41
N PHE A 9 0.35 -22.78 -4.70
CA PHE A 9 1.36 -23.69 -4.16
C PHE A 9 0.96 -24.30 -2.83
N ILE A 10 0.51 -23.49 -1.86
CA ILE A 10 -0.11 -23.95 -0.62
C ILE A 10 -1.50 -23.34 -0.51
N VAL A 11 -2.49 -24.16 -0.20
CA VAL A 11 -3.89 -23.73 -0.09
C VAL A 11 -4.46 -24.12 1.28
N PHE A 12 -4.93 -23.14 2.01
CA PHE A 12 -5.83 -23.30 3.14
C PHE A 12 -7.26 -23.36 2.57
N ASN A 13 -7.76 -24.55 2.34
CA ASN A 13 -9.07 -24.77 1.74
C ASN A 13 -10.06 -25.19 2.83
N GLY A 14 -10.86 -24.26 3.33
CA GLY A 14 -11.71 -24.44 4.50
C GLY A 14 -10.93 -24.85 5.76
N ALA A 15 -9.63 -24.54 5.81
CA ALA A 15 -8.79 -24.91 6.93
C ALA A 15 -8.91 -23.89 8.06
N ASP A 16 -9.12 -24.36 9.29
CA ASP A 16 -9.25 -23.51 10.46
C ASP A 16 -8.23 -23.83 11.54
N ASN A 17 -7.81 -22.78 12.25
CA ASN A 17 -6.91 -22.87 13.42
C ASN A 17 -5.55 -23.52 13.11
N PHE A 18 -5.07 -23.39 11.88
CA PHE A 18 -3.79 -23.93 11.46
C PHE A 18 -2.67 -22.91 11.65
N THR A 19 -1.51 -23.36 12.09
CA THR A 19 -0.34 -22.49 12.27
C THR A 19 0.85 -22.99 11.45
N ILE A 20 1.41 -22.11 10.61
CA ILE A 20 2.74 -22.25 10.03
C ILE A 20 3.66 -21.27 10.77
N ASN A 21 4.63 -21.79 11.52
CA ASN A 21 5.64 -20.99 12.20
C ASN A 21 7.02 -21.36 11.67
N GLY A 22 7.66 -20.41 10.97
CA GLY A 22 8.98 -20.60 10.38
C GLY A 22 10.13 -20.40 11.33
N LEU A 23 9.87 -19.95 12.57
CA LEU A 23 10.91 -19.66 13.55
C LEU A 23 11.54 -20.95 14.06
N ASN A 24 12.87 -21.00 13.95
CA ASN A 24 13.70 -21.97 14.67
C ASN A 24 14.72 -21.23 15.54
N SER A 25 15.67 -21.94 16.14
CA SER A 25 16.73 -21.35 16.99
C SER A 25 17.65 -20.35 16.25
N GLY A 26 17.59 -20.28 14.94
CA GLY A 26 18.38 -19.38 14.07
C GLY A 26 17.60 -18.21 13.48
N GLY A 27 16.30 -18.04 13.78
CA GLY A 27 15.46 -16.99 13.22
C GLY A 27 14.52 -17.48 12.10
N ASN A 28 14.14 -16.61 11.15
CA ASN A 28 13.20 -16.91 10.05
C ASN A 28 13.78 -17.89 9.03
N SER A 29 13.75 -19.15 9.34
CA SER A 29 14.41 -20.19 8.55
C SER A 29 13.49 -20.85 7.51
N LEU A 30 12.18 -20.79 7.68
CA LEU A 30 11.25 -21.39 6.73
C LEU A 30 11.00 -20.43 5.56
N THR A 31 11.50 -20.83 4.39
CA THR A 31 11.11 -20.18 3.12
C THR A 31 10.03 -21.02 2.43
N ILE A 32 8.96 -20.37 2.03
CA ILE A 32 7.88 -20.92 1.21
C ILE A 32 7.86 -20.10 -0.08
N SER A 33 8.14 -20.72 -1.22
CA SER A 33 8.28 -19.98 -2.46
C SER A 33 7.62 -20.66 -3.67
N ASN A 34 7.05 -19.84 -4.55
CA ASN A 34 6.62 -20.23 -5.89
C ASN A 34 7.33 -19.38 -6.93
N SER A 35 8.27 -19.97 -7.66
CA SER A 35 9.09 -19.26 -8.66
C SER A 35 8.39 -19.05 -10.00
N ASN A 36 7.16 -19.53 -10.17
CA ASN A 36 6.44 -19.37 -11.43
C ASN A 36 5.94 -17.93 -11.60
N ALA A 37 6.26 -17.34 -12.76
CA ALA A 37 5.85 -15.98 -13.13
C ALA A 37 4.52 -15.94 -13.90
N GLY A 38 3.77 -17.02 -13.94
CA GLY A 38 2.48 -17.09 -14.63
C GLY A 38 1.37 -16.31 -13.94
N LEU A 39 0.32 -16.03 -14.70
CA LEU A 39 -0.82 -15.24 -14.25
C LEU A 39 -1.65 -15.91 -13.15
N LEU A 40 -1.51 -17.22 -12.95
CA LEU A 40 -2.26 -17.99 -11.94
C LEU A 40 -1.41 -18.37 -10.72
N ALA A 41 -0.12 -18.01 -10.73
CA ALA A 41 0.81 -18.39 -9.68
C ALA A 41 0.51 -17.64 -8.37
N THR A 42 0.39 -18.40 -7.28
CA THR A 42 0.22 -17.88 -5.91
C THR A 42 1.01 -18.77 -4.96
N THR A 43 1.67 -18.20 -3.98
CA THR A 43 2.46 -18.98 -3.00
C THR A 43 1.59 -19.50 -1.86
N LEU A 44 0.79 -18.62 -1.24
CA LEU A 44 -0.19 -18.99 -0.23
C LEU A 44 -1.58 -18.54 -0.65
N ARG A 45 -2.58 -19.39 -0.46
CA ARG A 45 -3.98 -19.07 -0.74
C ARG A 45 -4.88 -19.47 0.41
N PHE A 46 -5.69 -18.52 0.89
CA PHE A 46 -6.82 -18.72 1.79
C PHE A 46 -8.10 -18.79 0.94
N PHE A 47 -8.86 -19.84 1.09
CA PHE A 47 -9.99 -20.13 0.23
C PHE A 47 -11.07 -20.91 0.97
N ASP A 48 -12.34 -20.73 0.59
CA ASP A 48 -13.48 -21.50 1.03
C ASP A 48 -13.67 -21.47 2.56
N ASP A 49 -13.78 -20.25 3.10
CA ASP A 49 -14.01 -19.97 4.53
C ASP A 49 -12.85 -20.37 5.47
N ALA A 50 -11.62 -20.42 4.95
CA ALA A 50 -10.42 -20.67 5.76
C ALA A 50 -10.24 -19.60 6.83
N SER A 51 -10.33 -19.96 8.12
CA SER A 51 -10.41 -18.98 9.21
C SER A 51 -9.49 -19.30 10.39
N SER A 52 -9.08 -18.25 11.11
CA SER A 52 -8.25 -18.36 12.31
C SER A 52 -6.89 -19.03 12.10
N ASN A 53 -6.35 -18.95 10.88
CA ASN A 53 -5.04 -19.50 10.58
C ASN A 53 -3.94 -18.48 10.86
N THR A 54 -2.76 -18.93 11.22
CA THR A 54 -1.60 -18.10 11.45
C THR A 54 -0.42 -18.54 10.60
N VAL A 55 0.18 -17.60 9.86
CA VAL A 55 1.47 -17.78 9.20
C VAL A 55 2.44 -16.75 9.76
N THR A 56 3.49 -17.21 10.41
CA THR A 56 4.40 -16.33 11.13
C THR A 56 5.87 -16.73 10.96
N ASN A 57 6.76 -15.74 11.04
CA ASN A 57 8.21 -15.94 11.00
C ASN A 57 8.70 -16.68 9.72
N CYS A 58 8.07 -16.44 8.59
CA CYS A 58 8.38 -17.09 7.32
C CYS A 58 8.91 -16.10 6.28
N ALA A 59 9.74 -16.58 5.37
CA ALA A 59 10.00 -15.90 4.10
C ALA A 59 9.00 -16.45 3.05
N ILE A 60 8.05 -15.61 2.61
CA ILE A 60 7.00 -15.98 1.65
C ILE A 60 7.31 -15.28 0.34
N LYS A 61 7.68 -16.05 -0.68
CA LYS A 61 8.20 -15.49 -1.92
C LYS A 61 7.39 -15.91 -3.13
N GLY A 62 7.20 -14.97 -4.07
CA GLY A 62 6.47 -15.21 -5.31
C GLY A 62 7.00 -14.41 -6.49
N SER A 63 6.55 -14.78 -7.70
CA SER A 63 6.99 -14.15 -8.95
C SER A 63 5.82 -13.85 -9.90
N SER A 64 4.57 -13.96 -9.43
CA SER A 64 3.37 -13.79 -10.27
C SER A 64 3.30 -12.40 -10.90
N ILE A 65 3.09 -12.35 -12.20
CA ILE A 65 2.84 -11.11 -12.95
C ILE A 65 1.36 -10.72 -12.99
N SER A 66 0.52 -11.33 -12.15
CA SER A 66 -0.88 -10.96 -11.99
C SER A 66 -1.04 -9.89 -10.91
N ASN A 67 -1.76 -8.84 -11.20
CA ASN A 67 -2.20 -7.85 -10.21
C ASN A 67 -3.55 -8.21 -9.56
N LEU A 68 -4.12 -9.38 -9.88
CA LEU A 68 -5.40 -9.89 -9.36
C LEU A 68 -5.25 -11.15 -8.50
N LEU A 69 -4.02 -11.55 -8.17
CA LEU A 69 -3.80 -12.73 -7.32
C LEU A 69 -2.75 -12.41 -6.26
N GLY A 70 -1.64 -12.04 -6.32
CA GLY A 70 -0.66 -11.80 -5.27
C GLY A 70 0.17 -13.04 -4.90
N THR A 71 1.28 -12.79 -4.24
CA THR A 71 2.09 -13.83 -3.59
C THR A 71 1.29 -14.54 -2.51
N ILE A 72 0.50 -13.76 -1.74
CA ILE A 72 -0.50 -14.25 -0.80
C ILE A 72 -1.88 -13.83 -1.29
N GLN A 73 -2.80 -14.77 -1.36
CA GLN A 73 -4.16 -14.54 -1.83
C GLN A 73 -5.21 -14.93 -0.78
N PHE A 74 -6.11 -14.02 -0.48
CA PHE A 74 -7.38 -14.31 0.18
C PHE A 74 -8.47 -14.27 -0.89
N GLN A 75 -8.93 -15.43 -1.29
CA GLN A 75 -9.99 -15.53 -2.29
C GLN A 75 -11.36 -15.49 -1.61
N ARG A 76 -12.41 -15.74 -2.36
CA ARG A 76 -13.78 -15.76 -1.83
C ARG A 76 -14.00 -16.92 -0.87
N GLY A 77 -14.76 -16.67 0.18
CA GLY A 77 -15.44 -17.71 0.94
C GLY A 77 -16.77 -18.11 0.29
N THR A 78 -17.43 -19.07 0.87
CA THR A 78 -18.74 -19.55 0.43
C THR A 78 -19.85 -19.18 1.40
N THR A 79 -19.57 -19.12 2.70
CA THR A 79 -20.56 -18.89 3.75
C THR A 79 -20.21 -17.70 4.64
N THR A 80 -18.98 -17.63 5.15
CA THR A 80 -18.54 -16.58 6.10
C THR A 80 -17.48 -15.66 5.51
N GLY A 81 -16.58 -16.21 4.72
CA GLY A 81 -15.36 -15.56 4.26
C GLY A 81 -14.11 -16.19 4.87
N ASN A 82 -12.95 -15.77 4.42
CA ASN A 82 -11.69 -16.19 5.02
C ASN A 82 -11.34 -15.21 6.12
N ASP A 83 -11.70 -15.53 7.37
CA ASP A 83 -11.76 -14.60 8.47
C ASP A 83 -10.70 -14.85 9.54
N ASN A 84 -10.34 -13.80 10.28
CA ASN A 84 -9.45 -13.91 11.45
C ASN A 84 -8.07 -14.55 11.16
N ASN A 85 -7.61 -14.54 9.91
CA ASN A 85 -6.29 -15.07 9.60
C ASN A 85 -5.21 -14.03 9.90
N THR A 86 -4.06 -14.50 10.35
CA THR A 86 -2.93 -13.65 10.72
C THR A 86 -1.69 -14.00 9.90
N ILE A 87 -1.12 -13.02 9.23
CA ILE A 87 0.23 -13.07 8.65
C ILE A 87 1.10 -12.13 9.46
N SER A 88 2.11 -12.66 10.15
CA SER A 88 2.92 -11.83 11.05
C SER A 88 4.41 -12.11 10.94
N THR A 89 5.22 -11.08 11.11
CA THR A 89 6.69 -11.17 11.17
C THR A 89 7.29 -11.92 9.98
N CYS A 90 6.70 -11.76 8.79
CA CYS A 90 7.10 -12.45 7.57
C CYS A 90 7.83 -11.49 6.61
N ASP A 91 8.76 -12.05 5.84
CA ASP A 91 9.39 -11.40 4.71
C ASP A 91 8.64 -11.78 3.42
N ILE A 92 7.87 -10.84 2.84
CA ILE A 92 7.01 -11.08 1.69
C ILE A 92 7.60 -10.32 0.49
N GLY A 93 8.10 -11.06 -0.50
CA GLY A 93 8.80 -10.46 -1.63
C GLY A 93 8.99 -11.41 -2.80
N PRO A 94 9.90 -11.09 -3.73
CA PRO A 94 10.11 -11.87 -4.94
C PRO A 94 10.83 -13.19 -4.69
N GLU A 95 10.55 -14.15 -5.56
CA GLU A 95 11.37 -15.35 -5.75
C GLU A 95 12.14 -15.23 -7.06
N GLY A 96 13.44 -14.98 -6.95
CA GLY A 96 14.29 -14.75 -8.11
C GLY A 96 14.16 -13.35 -8.73
N ALA A 97 14.37 -13.23 -10.04
CA ALA A 97 14.43 -11.96 -10.76
C ALA A 97 13.05 -11.38 -11.14
N ALA A 98 12.03 -12.22 -11.25
CA ALA A 98 10.68 -11.78 -11.58
C ALA A 98 10.00 -11.23 -10.32
N LEU A 99 9.63 -9.95 -10.36
CA LEU A 99 8.98 -9.28 -9.25
C LEU A 99 7.47 -9.54 -9.28
N PRO A 100 6.83 -9.87 -8.15
CA PRO A 100 5.37 -10.02 -8.12
C PRO A 100 4.70 -8.66 -8.35
N PHE A 101 3.62 -8.63 -9.13
CA PHE A 101 2.85 -7.40 -9.34
C PHE A 101 2.03 -7.01 -8.10
N CYS A 102 1.67 -8.00 -7.31
CA CYS A 102 0.96 -7.80 -6.05
C CYS A 102 1.56 -8.72 -4.97
N ALA A 103 1.86 -8.17 -3.78
CA ALA A 103 2.36 -9.01 -2.69
C ALA A 103 1.20 -9.71 -1.97
N ILE A 104 0.16 -8.98 -1.56
CA ILE A 104 -1.02 -9.53 -0.87
C ILE A 104 -2.29 -9.03 -1.58
N TYR A 105 -3.12 -9.97 -1.99
CA TYR A 105 -4.38 -9.71 -2.67
C TYR A 105 -5.56 -10.32 -1.92
N SER A 106 -6.66 -9.56 -1.81
CA SER A 106 -7.92 -10.09 -1.32
C SER A 106 -9.10 -9.65 -2.19
N ALA A 107 -9.92 -10.63 -2.56
CA ALA A 107 -11.22 -10.41 -3.19
C ALA A 107 -12.24 -11.33 -2.52
N GLY A 108 -12.95 -10.82 -1.53
CA GLY A 108 -14.04 -11.55 -0.91
C GLY A 108 -15.21 -11.82 -1.89
N ALA A 109 -16.14 -12.65 -1.50
CA ALA A 109 -17.22 -13.08 -2.40
C ALA A 109 -18.26 -11.99 -2.64
N SER A 110 -18.66 -11.27 -1.60
CA SER A 110 -19.72 -10.25 -1.67
C SER A 110 -19.67 -9.34 -0.43
N SER A 111 -20.61 -8.41 -0.31
CA SER A 111 -20.79 -7.59 0.89
C SER A 111 -21.37 -8.36 2.09
N THR A 112 -21.82 -9.57 1.90
CA THR A 112 -22.38 -10.45 2.96
C THR A 112 -21.47 -11.62 3.30
N VAL A 113 -20.58 -12.00 2.39
CA VAL A 113 -19.55 -13.02 2.60
C VAL A 113 -18.21 -12.33 2.37
N VAL A 114 -17.72 -11.70 3.42
CA VAL A 114 -16.52 -10.84 3.39
C VAL A 114 -15.32 -11.57 3.99
N ASN A 115 -14.14 -11.31 3.47
CA ASN A 115 -12.90 -11.65 4.17
C ASN A 115 -12.71 -10.61 5.28
N ASN A 116 -12.94 -10.98 6.53
CA ASN A 116 -13.07 -10.07 7.66
C ASN A 116 -12.01 -10.33 8.75
N ASP A 117 -11.70 -9.30 9.52
CA ASP A 117 -10.82 -9.38 10.70
C ASP A 117 -9.43 -10.04 10.44
N ASN A 118 -8.93 -9.97 9.22
CA ASN A 118 -7.62 -10.49 8.90
C ASN A 118 -6.52 -9.49 9.32
N ALA A 119 -5.38 -10.01 9.76
CA ALA A 119 -4.26 -9.22 10.25
C ALA A 119 -2.99 -9.46 9.44
N ILE A 120 -2.36 -8.36 8.98
CA ILE A 120 -1.01 -8.33 8.41
C ILE A 120 -0.16 -7.46 9.34
N THR A 121 0.74 -8.06 10.10
CA THR A 121 1.44 -7.32 11.16
C THR A 121 2.93 -7.61 11.24
N GLY A 122 3.74 -6.55 11.37
CA GLY A 122 5.18 -6.66 11.55
C GLY A 122 5.93 -7.27 10.36
N CYS A 123 5.33 -7.27 9.17
CA CYS A 123 5.91 -7.88 7.97
C CYS A 123 6.79 -6.90 7.19
N ASN A 124 7.81 -7.43 6.53
CA ASN A 124 8.55 -6.75 5.48
C ASN A 124 7.91 -7.11 4.14
N ILE A 125 7.34 -6.13 3.43
CA ILE A 125 6.66 -6.31 2.15
C ILE A 125 7.43 -5.50 1.11
N PHE A 126 8.10 -6.18 0.20
CA PHE A 126 9.08 -5.51 -0.64
C PHE A 126 9.14 -6.05 -2.07
N ASP A 127 9.68 -5.23 -2.95
CA ASP A 127 9.97 -5.58 -4.34
C ASP A 127 8.76 -6.14 -5.12
N TYR A 128 7.55 -5.66 -4.81
CA TYR A 128 6.37 -5.81 -5.65
C TYR A 128 6.40 -4.71 -6.73
N PHE A 129 6.42 -5.08 -8.01
CA PHE A 129 6.56 -4.10 -9.07
C PHE A 129 6.11 -4.62 -10.44
N ALA A 130 5.40 -3.79 -11.16
CA ALA A 130 5.00 -3.97 -12.56
C ALA A 130 5.41 -2.75 -13.39
N ALA A 131 6.36 -2.91 -14.30
CA ALA A 131 6.84 -1.78 -15.11
C ALA A 131 5.76 -1.21 -16.03
N GLY A 132 4.97 -2.05 -16.66
CA GLY A 132 3.92 -1.70 -17.62
C GLY A 132 2.48 -1.80 -17.09
N SER A 133 2.28 -2.11 -15.82
CA SER A 133 0.97 -2.27 -15.21
C SER A 133 0.95 -1.68 -13.80
N ILE A 134 -0.20 -1.75 -13.13
CA ILE A 134 -0.32 -1.34 -11.73
C ILE A 134 0.28 -2.41 -10.83
N SER A 135 1.00 -2.00 -9.78
CA SER A 135 1.52 -2.88 -8.74
C SER A 135 1.03 -2.48 -7.36
N TYR A 136 0.94 -3.46 -6.44
CA TYR A 136 0.39 -3.27 -5.11
C TYR A 136 1.23 -4.02 -4.06
N GLY A 137 1.44 -3.38 -2.92
CA GLY A 137 1.87 -4.08 -1.70
C GLY A 137 0.73 -4.91 -1.13
N ILE A 138 -0.41 -4.25 -0.84
CA ILE A 138 -1.66 -4.89 -0.40
C ILE A 138 -2.81 -4.34 -1.23
N GLN A 139 -3.60 -5.23 -1.81
CA GLN A 139 -4.80 -4.88 -2.57
C GLN A 139 -6.02 -5.62 -2.04
N LEU A 140 -6.99 -4.88 -1.51
CA LEU A 140 -8.29 -5.37 -1.08
C LEU A 140 -9.35 -4.85 -2.04
N THR A 141 -9.89 -5.71 -2.89
CA THR A 141 -10.80 -5.30 -3.98
C THR A 141 -12.26 -5.55 -3.65
N GLY A 142 -13.13 -4.74 -4.27
CA GLY A 142 -14.57 -4.92 -4.24
C GLY A 142 -15.18 -4.75 -2.84
N THR A 143 -16.40 -5.26 -2.68
CA THR A 143 -17.19 -5.18 -1.45
C THR A 143 -16.94 -6.31 -0.47
N GLY A 144 -16.09 -7.26 -0.80
CA GLY A 144 -15.87 -8.48 -0.05
C GLY A 144 -14.73 -8.41 0.98
N ASN A 145 -14.43 -7.23 1.54
CA ASN A 145 -13.41 -7.08 2.57
C ASN A 145 -13.87 -6.10 3.66
N ALA A 146 -13.57 -6.41 4.93
CA ALA A 146 -13.82 -5.51 6.05
C ALA A 146 -12.87 -5.79 7.22
N ALA A 147 -12.70 -4.80 8.09
CA ALA A 147 -12.02 -4.90 9.39
C ALA A 147 -10.59 -5.47 9.37
N TRP A 148 -9.86 -5.28 8.27
CA TRP A 148 -8.46 -5.72 8.22
C TRP A 148 -7.56 -4.83 9.07
N SER A 149 -6.64 -5.47 9.77
CA SER A 149 -5.58 -4.81 10.54
C SER A 149 -4.25 -4.92 9.80
N MET A 150 -3.70 -3.80 9.34
CA MET A 150 -2.40 -3.70 8.66
C MET A 150 -1.48 -2.86 9.55
N THR A 151 -0.67 -3.52 10.38
CA THR A 151 0.04 -2.83 11.45
C THR A 151 1.54 -3.11 11.48
N ASN A 152 2.34 -2.07 11.70
CA ASN A 152 3.78 -2.15 11.88
C ASN A 152 4.54 -2.83 10.71
N ASN A 153 3.97 -2.79 9.50
CA ASN A 153 4.60 -3.35 8.31
C ASN A 153 5.57 -2.34 7.68
N LYS A 154 6.55 -2.85 6.94
CA LYS A 154 7.49 -2.04 6.17
C LYS A 154 7.32 -2.32 4.69
N PHE A 155 7.09 -1.26 3.91
CA PHE A 155 6.91 -1.30 2.46
C PHE A 155 8.08 -0.58 1.78
N TYR A 156 8.92 -1.32 1.06
CA TYR A 156 10.13 -0.77 0.44
C TYR A 156 10.48 -1.44 -0.89
N GLN A 157 11.42 -0.83 -1.63
CA GLN A 157 11.97 -1.38 -2.88
C GLN A 157 13.50 -1.41 -2.78
N THR A 158 14.10 -2.59 -2.86
CA THR A 158 15.55 -2.75 -2.71
C THR A 158 16.37 -2.19 -3.88
N GLY A 159 15.72 -1.93 -5.02
CA GLY A 159 16.32 -1.32 -6.20
C GLY A 159 15.43 -0.27 -6.83
N SER A 160 16.00 0.55 -7.71
CA SER A 160 15.25 1.53 -8.50
C SER A 160 14.26 0.83 -9.45
N ARG A 161 13.06 1.40 -9.56
CA ARG A 161 11.97 0.89 -10.41
C ARG A 161 11.75 1.83 -11.57
N THR A 162 11.83 1.31 -12.79
CA THR A 162 11.58 2.08 -14.01
C THR A 162 10.25 1.69 -14.63
N PHE A 163 9.34 2.65 -14.70
CA PHE A 163 8.02 2.46 -15.31
C PHE A 163 8.09 2.62 -16.83
N THR A 164 7.32 1.80 -17.53
CA THR A 164 7.15 1.85 -18.99
C THR A 164 5.73 2.26 -19.41
N SER A 165 4.81 2.42 -18.46
CA SER A 165 3.44 2.86 -18.67
C SER A 165 2.98 3.81 -17.57
N GLY A 166 2.12 4.75 -17.92
CA GLY A 166 1.58 5.75 -17.00
C GLY A 166 0.44 5.21 -16.16
N ASN A 167 0.75 4.65 -15.01
CA ASN A 167 -0.22 4.11 -14.06
C ASN A 167 -0.09 4.75 -12.67
N ILE A 168 -1.10 4.56 -11.82
CA ILE A 168 -1.02 4.86 -10.39
C ILE A 168 -0.60 3.59 -9.66
N HIS A 169 0.43 3.68 -8.81
CA HIS A 169 0.97 2.57 -8.05
C HIS A 169 0.67 2.77 -6.56
N PRO A 170 -0.44 2.24 -6.05
CA PRO A 170 -0.76 2.29 -4.63
C PRO A 170 -0.03 1.18 -3.87
N THR A 171 0.56 1.53 -2.72
CA THR A 171 1.15 0.53 -1.84
C THR A 171 0.07 -0.26 -1.11
N ILE A 172 -0.90 0.43 -0.48
CA ILE A 172 -2.11 -0.18 0.08
C ILE A 172 -3.31 0.37 -0.69
N SER A 173 -4.12 -0.50 -1.27
CA SER A 173 -5.34 -0.13 -1.98
C SER A 173 -6.54 -0.85 -1.39
N ILE A 174 -7.56 -0.09 -0.99
CA ILE A 174 -8.80 -0.60 -0.39
C ILE A 174 -9.98 -0.16 -1.25
N GLY A 175 -10.72 -1.12 -1.77
CA GLY A 175 -11.84 -0.87 -2.67
C GLY A 175 -13.09 -0.38 -1.99
N THR A 176 -13.47 -0.93 -0.84
CA THR A 176 -14.59 -0.50 -0.01
C THR A 176 -14.58 -1.24 1.33
N GLY A 177 -15.54 -0.98 2.19
CA GLY A 177 -15.68 -1.62 3.50
C GLY A 177 -15.44 -0.67 4.67
N THR A 178 -15.39 -1.22 5.87
CA THR A 178 -15.27 -0.47 7.11
C THR A 178 -14.45 -1.24 8.15
N GLY A 179 -14.05 -0.57 9.23
CA GLY A 179 -13.32 -1.20 10.33
C GLY A 179 -11.82 -1.36 10.10
N TYR A 180 -11.27 -0.82 9.04
CA TYR A 180 -9.84 -0.95 8.74
C TYR A 180 -8.96 -0.21 9.75
N VAL A 181 -7.88 -0.87 10.17
CA VAL A 181 -6.83 -0.31 11.03
C VAL A 181 -5.50 -0.37 10.28
N ILE A 182 -5.01 0.79 9.83
CA ILE A 182 -3.74 0.93 9.11
C ILE A 182 -2.83 1.79 9.97
N THR A 183 -2.00 1.16 10.82
CA THR A 183 -1.26 1.91 11.83
C THR A 183 0.18 1.45 12.00
N GLY A 184 1.07 2.40 12.28
CA GLY A 184 2.47 2.11 12.59
C GLY A 184 3.30 1.62 11.40
N ASN A 185 2.78 1.69 10.17
CA ASN A 185 3.49 1.19 9.00
C ASN A 185 4.55 2.20 8.52
N THR A 186 5.61 1.68 7.94
CA THR A 186 6.68 2.47 7.31
C THR A 186 6.65 2.27 5.79
N PHE A 187 6.61 3.37 5.05
CA PHE A 187 6.60 3.41 3.59
C PHE A 187 7.82 4.16 3.10
N GLY A 188 8.51 3.61 2.10
CA GLY A 188 9.70 4.21 1.52
C GLY A 188 10.97 3.43 1.82
N TYR A 189 12.12 4.08 1.67
CA TYR A 189 13.44 3.47 1.86
C TYR A 189 13.78 2.38 0.82
N ALA A 190 15.00 1.85 0.92
CA ALA A 190 15.46 0.73 0.10
C ALA A 190 15.74 -0.54 0.91
N SER A 191 15.35 -0.56 2.20
CA SER A 191 15.57 -1.71 3.07
C SER A 191 14.63 -1.73 4.27
N ASN A 192 14.54 -2.88 4.91
CA ASN A 192 13.80 -3.05 6.17
C ASN A 192 14.46 -2.36 7.37
N SER A 193 15.72 -1.97 7.28
CA SER A 193 16.44 -1.19 8.31
C SER A 193 16.21 0.32 8.17
N ALA A 194 15.26 0.76 7.34
CA ALA A 194 14.98 2.16 7.06
C ALA A 194 16.20 2.93 6.52
N SER A 195 16.93 2.32 5.58
CA SER A 195 18.06 2.95 4.88
C SER A 195 17.84 2.97 3.37
N GLY A 196 18.56 3.89 2.67
CA GLY A 196 18.44 4.10 1.24
C GLY A 196 17.17 4.83 0.84
N VAL A 197 16.87 4.87 -0.45
CA VAL A 197 15.77 5.65 -1.06
C VAL A 197 14.90 4.76 -1.93
N TYR A 198 13.60 4.79 -1.74
CA TYR A 198 12.60 4.20 -2.63
C TYR A 198 12.56 5.02 -3.93
N THR A 199 13.20 4.52 -4.97
CA THR A 199 13.38 5.25 -6.22
C THR A 199 12.47 4.72 -7.31
N MET A 200 11.65 5.61 -7.87
CA MET A 200 10.74 5.36 -8.99
C MET A 200 11.05 6.31 -10.13
N LEU A 201 11.36 5.76 -11.30
CA LEU A 201 11.77 6.50 -12.48
C LEU A 201 10.88 6.12 -13.67
N GLY A 202 10.80 6.99 -14.67
CA GLY A 202 10.13 6.67 -15.92
C GLY A 202 9.86 7.89 -16.78
N ALA A 203 10.04 7.76 -18.10
CA ALA A 203 9.63 8.75 -19.08
C ALA A 203 8.14 8.56 -19.46
N VAL A 204 7.30 8.34 -18.44
CA VAL A 204 5.85 8.08 -18.54
C VAL A 204 5.12 8.76 -17.40
N ALA A 205 3.80 8.89 -17.51
CA ALA A 205 2.94 9.55 -16.53
C ALA A 205 2.62 8.65 -15.31
N SER A 206 3.62 8.03 -14.71
CA SER A 206 3.42 7.21 -13.50
C SER A 206 3.21 8.05 -12.26
N ARG A 207 2.41 7.53 -11.33
CA ARG A 207 2.06 8.19 -10.08
C ARG A 207 2.13 7.21 -8.92
N TYR A 208 2.40 7.72 -7.74
CA TYR A 208 2.46 6.92 -6.51
C TYR A 208 1.38 7.35 -5.51
N THR A 209 0.79 6.38 -4.82
CA THR A 209 -0.06 6.62 -3.66
C THR A 209 0.31 5.62 -2.56
N GLY A 210 0.61 6.11 -1.37
CA GLY A 210 0.97 5.23 -0.25
C GLY A 210 -0.23 4.40 0.22
N ILE A 211 -1.27 5.07 0.70
CA ILE A 211 -2.55 4.46 1.10
C ILE A 211 -3.65 5.08 0.24
N ASN A 212 -4.38 4.25 -0.49
CA ASN A 212 -5.54 4.64 -1.29
C ASN A 212 -6.78 3.91 -0.77
N GLY A 213 -7.63 4.62 -0.04
CA GLY A 213 -8.81 4.05 0.61
C GLY A 213 -10.12 4.57 0.03
N THR A 214 -10.96 3.65 -0.42
CA THR A 214 -12.38 3.90 -0.67
C THR A 214 -13.15 3.22 0.44
N PHE A 215 -13.66 3.97 1.40
CA PHE A 215 -14.32 3.42 2.57
C PHE A 215 -15.84 3.56 2.50
N SER A 216 -16.55 2.75 3.27
CA SER A 216 -17.98 2.91 3.48
C SER A 216 -18.27 4.05 4.46
N THR A 217 -19.48 4.58 4.42
CA THR A 217 -19.93 5.67 5.31
C THR A 217 -20.31 5.19 6.71
N GLY A 218 -20.54 3.90 6.89
CA GLY A 218 -20.84 3.29 8.20
C GLY A 218 -19.58 2.76 8.86
N GLY A 219 -19.34 3.10 10.12
CA GLY A 219 -18.18 2.65 10.90
C GLY A 219 -16.97 3.58 10.80
N THR A 220 -15.89 3.19 11.44
CA THR A 220 -14.64 3.97 11.51
C THR A 220 -13.51 3.24 10.81
N ASN A 221 -12.71 3.99 10.02
CA ASN A 221 -11.47 3.50 9.43
C ASN A 221 -10.34 4.36 9.98
N ARG A 222 -9.29 3.73 10.47
CA ARG A 222 -8.19 4.41 11.14
C ARG A 222 -6.90 4.29 10.33
N ILE A 223 -6.31 5.44 10.00
CA ILE A 223 -5.01 5.55 9.36
C ILE A 223 -4.12 6.37 10.30
N SER A 224 -3.26 5.73 11.09
CA SER A 224 -2.54 6.45 12.13
C SER A 224 -1.11 5.99 12.36
N ASN A 225 -0.27 6.91 12.84
CA ASN A 225 1.11 6.62 13.21
C ASN A 225 1.95 6.01 12.06
N ASN A 226 1.56 6.21 10.81
CA ASN A 226 2.31 5.73 9.67
C ASN A 226 3.43 6.73 9.30
N THR A 227 4.53 6.21 8.78
CA THR A 227 5.69 7.01 8.36
C THR A 227 5.92 6.85 6.87
N PHE A 228 6.06 7.97 6.14
CA PHE A 228 6.38 8.02 4.71
C PHE A 228 7.67 8.81 4.53
N ARG A 229 8.76 8.14 4.17
CA ARG A 229 10.09 8.77 4.08
C ARG A 229 10.94 8.19 2.96
N ASN A 230 11.93 8.97 2.55
CA ASN A 230 12.97 8.58 1.60
C ASN A 230 12.42 8.05 0.27
N PHE A 231 11.65 8.91 -0.40
CA PHE A 231 11.15 8.70 -1.75
C PHE A 231 11.85 9.59 -2.77
N ASN A 232 12.09 9.05 -3.95
CA ASN A 232 12.49 9.80 -5.13
C ASN A 232 11.65 9.33 -6.32
N LEU A 233 10.75 10.19 -6.80
CA LEU A 233 9.90 9.93 -7.96
C LEU A 233 10.24 10.90 -9.09
N SER A 234 10.49 10.37 -10.29
CA SER A 234 10.59 11.15 -11.52
C SER A 234 9.57 10.63 -12.54
N THR A 235 8.74 11.52 -13.07
CA THR A 235 7.63 11.23 -13.98
C THR A 235 7.41 12.34 -15.00
N THR A 236 6.81 12.02 -16.15
CA THR A 236 6.51 13.02 -17.19
C THR A 236 5.27 13.86 -16.90
N SER A 237 4.37 13.41 -16.06
CA SER A 237 3.05 14.02 -15.92
C SER A 237 2.66 14.34 -14.49
N GLY A 238 2.06 15.51 -14.35
CA GLY A 238 1.34 15.91 -13.18
C GLY A 238 -0.16 16.03 -13.33
N ALA A 239 -0.77 15.28 -14.21
CA ALA A 239 -2.15 15.48 -14.67
C ALA A 239 -3.25 15.36 -13.60
N SER A 240 -2.98 14.87 -12.37
CA SER A 240 -3.98 14.85 -11.31
C SER A 240 -3.93 16.14 -10.49
N THR A 241 -5.02 16.88 -10.46
CA THR A 241 -5.21 18.05 -9.58
C THR A 241 -5.62 17.66 -8.16
N THR A 242 -5.89 16.39 -7.92
CA THR A 242 -6.35 15.86 -6.63
C THR A 242 -5.23 15.21 -5.84
N THR A 243 -4.74 14.05 -6.29
CA THR A 243 -3.67 13.30 -5.62
C THR A 243 -2.26 13.60 -6.14
N GLY A 244 -2.19 14.30 -7.28
CA GLY A 244 -0.92 14.63 -7.90
C GLY A 244 -0.14 13.43 -8.42
N ILE A 245 1.17 13.63 -8.56
CA ILE A 245 2.12 12.58 -8.97
C ILE A 245 2.54 11.70 -7.80
N TRP A 246 2.46 12.22 -6.59
CA TRP A 246 2.77 11.52 -5.34
C TRP A 246 1.79 11.95 -4.24
N CYS A 247 1.23 10.97 -3.53
CA CYS A 247 0.36 11.22 -2.39
C CYS A 247 0.62 10.17 -1.31
N ALA A 248 0.79 10.60 -0.05
CA ALA A 248 0.98 9.64 1.03
C ALA A 248 -0.33 8.92 1.37
N ILE A 249 -1.40 9.67 1.61
CA ILE A 249 -2.71 9.12 2.02
C ILE A 249 -3.79 9.78 1.18
N ASN A 250 -4.57 8.97 0.49
CA ASN A 250 -5.74 9.38 -0.28
C ASN A 250 -6.98 8.65 0.22
N VAL A 251 -7.99 9.40 0.66
CA VAL A 251 -9.32 8.89 0.99
C VAL A 251 -10.29 9.33 -0.09
N THR A 252 -10.74 8.38 -0.91
CA THR A 252 -11.62 8.68 -2.04
C THR A 252 -13.08 8.73 -1.66
N ALA A 253 -13.49 8.02 -0.60
CA ALA A 253 -14.87 8.02 -0.09
C ALA A 253 -14.93 7.57 1.36
N GLY A 254 -16.05 7.86 2.04
CA GLY A 254 -16.46 7.30 3.31
C GLY A 254 -15.87 8.00 4.55
N VAL A 255 -15.85 7.29 5.66
CA VAL A 255 -15.42 7.79 6.97
C VAL A 255 -13.97 7.38 7.23
N ALA A 256 -13.13 8.32 7.64
CA ALA A 256 -11.74 8.04 8.01
C ALA A 256 -11.24 8.95 9.13
N SER A 257 -10.45 8.38 10.04
CA SER A 257 -9.61 9.10 10.98
C SER A 257 -8.15 8.96 10.55
N ILE A 258 -7.53 10.09 10.17
CA ILE A 258 -6.15 10.19 9.74
C ILE A 258 -5.38 10.94 10.83
N ASP A 259 -4.66 10.21 11.67
CA ASP A 259 -4.14 10.77 12.93
C ASP A 259 -2.65 10.42 13.13
N SER A 260 -1.88 11.40 13.57
CA SER A 260 -0.48 11.21 13.99
C SER A 260 0.44 10.57 12.93
N ASN A 261 0.16 10.73 11.64
CA ASN A 261 1.05 10.26 10.58
C ASN A 261 2.22 11.22 10.37
N ASN A 262 3.38 10.66 10.02
CA ASN A 262 4.59 11.42 9.71
C ASN A 262 4.93 11.27 8.21
N ILE A 263 4.74 12.33 7.45
CA ILE A 263 4.93 12.38 6.00
C ILE A 263 6.14 13.27 5.72
N GLY A 264 7.24 12.66 5.31
CA GLY A 264 8.55 13.29 5.20
C GLY A 264 9.33 13.26 6.51
N ASP A 265 10.04 14.33 6.81
CA ASP A 265 10.88 14.47 7.99
C ASP A 265 10.69 15.86 8.63
N ASP A 266 10.95 15.98 9.91
CA ASP A 266 10.94 17.26 10.63
C ASP A 266 12.34 17.84 10.89
N VAL A 267 13.39 17.07 10.62
CA VAL A 267 14.80 17.46 10.88
C VAL A 267 15.68 17.48 9.64
N SER A 268 15.40 16.73 8.59
CA SER A 268 16.16 16.68 7.35
C SER A 268 15.38 17.27 6.17
N ASN A 269 16.09 17.72 5.13
CA ASN A 269 15.46 18.16 3.89
C ASN A 269 15.45 17.03 2.86
N ASN A 270 14.54 17.11 1.88
CA ASN A 270 14.48 16.18 0.75
C ASN A 270 14.18 14.70 1.15
N SER A 271 13.44 14.47 2.22
CA SER A 271 12.99 13.12 2.55
C SER A 271 12.07 12.56 1.46
N ILE A 272 11.27 13.42 0.84
CA ILE A 272 10.44 13.07 -0.31
C ILE A 272 10.80 14.04 -1.43
N VAL A 273 11.29 13.51 -2.54
CA VAL A 273 11.63 14.28 -3.75
C VAL A 273 10.77 13.81 -4.91
N THR A 274 10.10 14.75 -5.55
CA THR A 274 9.32 14.46 -6.76
C THR A 274 9.77 15.37 -7.90
N THR A 275 9.89 14.85 -9.10
CA THR A 275 10.29 15.59 -10.28
C THR A 275 9.29 15.37 -11.42
N SER A 276 8.75 16.47 -11.94
CA SER A 276 7.95 16.48 -13.17
C SER A 276 8.86 16.87 -14.35
N THR A 277 8.93 16.02 -15.36
CA THR A 277 9.91 16.19 -16.46
C THR A 277 9.33 16.85 -17.71
N THR A 278 8.02 16.81 -17.93
CA THR A 278 7.38 17.32 -19.17
C THR A 278 6.24 18.28 -18.91
N THR A 279 5.37 17.97 -17.96
CA THR A 279 4.23 18.82 -17.58
C THR A 279 4.21 19.07 -16.09
N SER A 280 3.65 20.19 -15.67
CA SER A 280 3.52 20.52 -14.25
C SER A 280 2.75 19.45 -13.48
N GLY A 281 3.22 19.12 -12.28
CA GLY A 281 2.62 18.19 -11.36
C GLY A 281 2.36 18.80 -10.00
N ILE A 282 1.65 18.09 -9.16
CA ILE A 282 1.54 18.40 -7.74
C ILE A 282 1.97 17.21 -6.90
N THR A 283 2.49 17.51 -5.72
CA THR A 283 2.77 16.51 -4.69
C THR A 283 1.88 16.82 -3.49
N VAL A 284 1.23 15.80 -2.97
CA VAL A 284 0.21 15.95 -1.92
C VAL A 284 0.58 15.10 -0.71
N GLY A 285 0.55 15.67 0.48
CA GLY A 285 0.70 14.90 1.71
C GLY A 285 -0.52 14.03 1.97
N ILE A 286 -1.66 14.65 2.26
CA ILE A 286 -2.94 13.97 2.52
C ILE A 286 -3.99 14.52 1.57
N CYS A 287 -4.75 13.64 0.93
CA CYS A 287 -5.89 14.01 0.08
C CYS A 287 -7.19 13.39 0.60
N SER A 288 -8.26 14.18 0.65
CA SER A 288 -9.61 13.70 0.86
C SER A 288 -10.51 14.14 -0.30
N GLN A 289 -11.16 13.16 -0.93
CA GLN A 289 -12.10 13.33 -2.04
C GLN A 289 -13.53 12.92 -1.63
N THR A 290 -13.77 12.80 -0.34
CA THR A 290 -15.03 12.28 0.21
C THR A 290 -16.17 13.24 -0.03
N THR A 291 -17.29 12.73 -0.56
CA THR A 291 -18.52 13.49 -0.78
C THR A 291 -19.53 13.35 0.34
N GLY A 292 -19.31 12.47 1.31
CA GLY A 292 -20.16 12.24 2.47
C GLY A 292 -19.43 11.47 3.56
N GLY A 293 -19.94 11.59 4.79
CA GLY A 293 -19.32 10.99 5.97
C GLY A 293 -18.37 11.94 6.71
N ASN A 294 -17.75 11.43 7.75
CA ASN A 294 -16.88 12.20 8.62
C ASN A 294 -15.40 11.88 8.32
N VAL A 295 -14.61 12.90 7.97
CA VAL A 295 -13.16 12.77 7.86
C VAL A 295 -12.51 13.62 8.93
N SER A 296 -11.65 13.00 9.72
CA SER A 296 -10.83 13.67 10.73
C SER A 296 -9.38 13.57 10.35
N ILE A 297 -8.67 14.69 10.22
CA ILE A 297 -7.23 14.77 9.93
C ILE A 297 -6.59 15.54 11.07
N GLN A 298 -5.86 14.82 11.95
CA GLN A 298 -5.39 15.39 13.21
C GLN A 298 -3.94 15.01 13.48
N ASN A 299 -3.21 15.89 14.14
CA ASN A 299 -1.87 15.65 14.70
C ASN A 299 -0.84 15.13 13.67
N ASN A 300 -1.10 15.26 12.36
CA ASN A 300 -0.17 14.79 11.34
C ASN A 300 0.98 15.79 11.17
N LYS A 301 2.17 15.25 10.89
CA LYS A 301 3.34 16.04 10.50
C LYS A 301 3.59 15.81 9.01
N ILE A 302 3.69 16.92 8.25
CA ILE A 302 3.94 16.90 6.81
C ILE A 302 5.09 17.89 6.54
N GLY A 303 6.24 17.38 6.11
CA GLY A 303 7.40 18.23 5.88
C GLY A 303 8.50 17.54 5.09
N SER A 304 9.61 18.25 4.87
CA SER A 304 10.77 17.74 4.13
C SER A 304 10.41 17.16 2.74
N ILE A 305 9.46 17.81 2.07
CA ILE A 305 9.01 17.47 0.72
C ILE A 305 9.58 18.51 -0.24
N THR A 306 10.29 18.04 -1.27
CA THR A 306 10.81 18.88 -2.34
C THR A 306 10.21 18.46 -3.67
N THR A 307 9.59 19.42 -4.35
CA THR A 307 9.08 19.24 -5.71
C THR A 307 9.98 19.97 -6.69
N ARG A 308 10.23 19.36 -7.84
CA ARG A 308 11.09 19.87 -8.90
C ARG A 308 10.40 19.83 -10.25
N GLY A 309 10.73 20.80 -11.10
CA GLY A 309 10.50 20.77 -12.55
C GLY A 309 11.83 20.71 -13.29
N THR A 310 11.81 20.31 -14.55
CA THR A 310 13.01 20.31 -15.39
C THR A 310 13.26 21.66 -16.06
N THR A 311 12.28 22.55 -16.09
CA THR A 311 12.38 23.91 -16.63
C THR A 311 11.53 24.86 -15.80
N ALA A 312 11.75 26.17 -15.94
CA ALA A 312 10.95 27.20 -15.28
C ALA A 312 9.45 27.16 -15.65
N SER A 313 9.09 26.57 -16.78
CA SER A 313 7.72 26.40 -17.25
C SER A 313 7.08 25.07 -16.80
N VAL A 314 7.87 24.15 -16.27
CA VAL A 314 7.39 22.86 -15.71
C VAL A 314 7.56 22.92 -14.20
N GLY A 315 6.73 23.71 -13.54
CA GLY A 315 6.70 23.79 -12.08
C GLY A 315 5.92 22.63 -11.47
N SER A 316 6.32 22.19 -10.30
CA SER A 316 5.57 21.21 -9.50
C SER A 316 4.95 21.89 -8.30
N GLY A 317 3.63 21.86 -8.19
CA GLY A 317 2.92 22.34 -7.02
C GLY A 317 3.13 21.41 -5.80
N LEU A 318 2.96 21.97 -4.61
CA LEU A 318 3.08 21.23 -3.36
C LEU A 318 1.92 21.59 -2.45
N THR A 319 1.24 20.57 -1.96
CA THR A 319 0.07 20.71 -1.09
C THR A 319 0.22 19.78 0.12
N GLY A 320 0.19 20.34 1.31
CA GLY A 320 0.23 19.52 2.54
C GLY A 320 -1.03 18.67 2.69
N ILE A 321 -2.20 19.32 2.74
CA ILE A 321 -3.51 18.68 2.83
C ILE A 321 -4.40 19.23 1.71
N ASN A 322 -4.97 18.34 0.90
CA ASN A 322 -5.87 18.67 -0.21
C ASN A 322 -7.28 18.10 0.04
N ILE A 323 -8.26 18.98 0.14
CA ILE A 323 -9.67 18.61 0.28
C ILE A 323 -10.37 19.05 -1.00
N THR A 324 -10.75 18.08 -1.83
CA THR A 324 -11.26 18.40 -3.20
C THR A 324 -12.76 18.31 -3.34
N THR A 325 -13.43 17.68 -2.40
CA THR A 325 -14.88 17.53 -2.44
C THR A 325 -15.49 17.71 -1.07
N GLY A 326 -16.72 18.10 -1.07
CA GLY A 326 -17.60 18.17 0.08
C GLY A 326 -19.04 18.04 -0.44
N GLY A 327 -19.95 17.61 0.37
CA GLY A 327 -21.34 17.44 0.00
C GLY A 327 -22.26 17.51 1.22
N THR A 328 -23.53 17.29 1.02
CA THR A 328 -24.48 17.20 2.13
C THR A 328 -24.12 16.04 3.03
N GLY A 329 -23.89 16.31 4.31
CA GLY A 329 -23.49 15.30 5.30
C GLY A 329 -21.98 15.02 5.37
N PHE A 330 -21.15 15.79 4.66
CA PHE A 330 -19.71 15.76 4.84
C PHE A 330 -19.29 16.63 6.02
N ASN A 331 -18.57 16.04 6.97
CA ASN A 331 -17.96 16.78 8.07
C ASN A 331 -16.45 16.57 8.07
N LEU A 332 -15.71 17.67 8.08
CA LEU A 332 -14.26 17.67 8.13
C LEU A 332 -13.76 18.25 9.44
N THR A 333 -12.88 17.53 10.11
CA THR A 333 -12.15 18.03 11.29
C THR A 333 -10.66 18.11 10.95
N LEU A 334 -10.09 19.30 11.05
CA LEU A 334 -8.65 19.55 10.90
C LEU A 334 -8.11 20.12 12.20
N VAL A 335 -7.27 19.38 12.92
CA VAL A 335 -6.75 19.78 14.24
C VAL A 335 -5.28 19.44 14.37
N ASN A 336 -4.48 20.38 14.88
CA ASN A 336 -3.09 20.18 15.28
C ASN A 336 -2.17 19.58 14.19
N ASN A 337 -2.46 19.78 12.91
CA ASN A 337 -1.57 19.33 11.85
C ASN A 337 -0.42 20.31 11.70
N LEU A 338 0.80 19.82 11.71
CA LEU A 338 2.01 20.58 11.44
C LEU A 338 2.43 20.41 9.98
N ILE A 339 2.42 21.48 9.23
CA ILE A 339 2.87 21.51 7.83
C ILE A 339 4.04 22.48 7.73
N GLY A 340 5.21 21.99 7.38
CA GLY A 340 6.42 22.80 7.28
C GLY A 340 7.49 22.16 6.41
N SER A 341 8.60 22.88 6.18
CA SER A 341 9.73 22.41 5.35
C SER A 341 9.30 21.90 3.97
N LEU A 342 8.40 22.63 3.33
CA LEU A 342 7.94 22.36 1.99
C LEU A 342 8.76 23.22 1.00
N THR A 343 9.48 22.58 0.08
CA THR A 343 10.34 23.27 -0.88
C THR A 343 9.88 23.00 -2.30
N GLN A 344 9.62 24.05 -3.04
CA GLN A 344 9.42 24.02 -4.48
C GLN A 344 10.70 24.55 -5.15
N ALA A 345 11.39 23.70 -5.88
CA ALA A 345 12.58 24.04 -6.63
C ALA A 345 12.33 23.88 -8.13
N ASN A 346 12.68 24.91 -8.88
CA ASN A 346 12.76 24.85 -10.34
C ASN A 346 14.23 24.65 -10.73
N SER A 347 14.49 23.75 -11.66
CA SER A 347 15.83 23.51 -12.22
C SER A 347 16.16 24.54 -13.29
#